data_8816c5a55ec58bef0b75a499a2ac25e7
#
_entry.id   8816c5a55ec58bef0b75a499a2ac25e7
#
_cell.length_a   1.000
_cell.length_b   1.000
_cell.length_c   1.000
_cell.angle_alpha   90.00
_cell.angle_beta   90.00
_cell.angle_gamma   90.00
#
_symmetry.space_group_name_H-M   'P 1'
#
loop_
_entity.id
_entity.type
_entity.pdbx_description
1 polymer ?
#
loop_
_entity_poly.entity_id
_entity_poly.type
_entity_poly.pdbx_seq_one_letter_code
_entity_poly.pdbx_strand_id
1 'polypeptide(L)'
;KTVNHIKNESISFADPNDRASQESDFGLELRTRDRERKLLKKIQFSLNKIENGSYGYCEETGEEIGLRRLEARPVATLCLEAQERREIKDKQYSEGDDYLR
;
A
#
# COMPACT_ATOMS: atom_id res chain seq x y z
N LYS A 1 7.45 9.32 19.11
CA LYS A 1 6.33 9.42 20.05
C LYS A 1 5.55 8.12 20.17
N THR A 2 5.31 7.44 19.06
CA THR A 2 4.65 6.13 19.06
C THR A 2 5.46 5.10 19.85
N VAL A 3 6.78 5.12 19.72
CA VAL A 3 7.68 4.21 20.42
C VAL A 3 7.65 4.48 21.92
N ASN A 4 7.63 5.75 22.31
CA ASN A 4 7.56 6.13 23.72
C ASN A 4 6.25 5.72 24.35
N HIS A 5 5.16 5.84 23.62
CA HIS A 5 3.84 5.38 24.07
C HIS A 5 3.83 3.89 24.34
N ILE A 6 4.36 3.09 23.41
CA ILE A 6 4.46 1.65 23.54
C ILE A 6 5.32 1.25 24.72
N LYS A 7 6.44 1.92 24.94
CA LYS A 7 7.31 1.69 26.09
C LYS A 7 6.60 1.92 27.41
N ASN A 8 5.87 3.03 27.51
CA ASN A 8 5.15 3.37 28.73
C ASN A 8 4.07 2.34 29.04
N GLU A 9 3.36 1.89 28.04
CA GLU A 9 2.36 0.84 28.21
C GLU A 9 2.99 -0.48 28.62
N SER A 10 4.13 -0.83 28.05
CA SER A 10 4.86 -2.05 28.40
C SER A 10 5.26 -2.09 29.86
N ILE A 11 5.67 -0.95 30.41
CA ILE A 11 6.07 -0.84 31.81
C ILE A 11 4.89 -1.02 32.74
N SER A 12 3.70 -0.58 32.36
CA SER A 12 2.53 -0.60 33.21
C SER A 12 1.80 -1.96 33.26
N PHE A 13 2.06 -2.85 32.30
CA PHE A 13 1.35 -4.13 32.21
C PHE A 13 2.11 -5.26 32.87
N ALA A 14 1.43 -5.97 33.78
CA ALA A 14 1.94 -7.16 34.41
C ALA A 14 1.20 -8.43 33.98
N ASP A 15 0.04 -8.30 33.34
CA ASP A 15 -0.83 -9.38 32.92
C ASP A 15 -0.41 -9.91 31.54
N PRO A 16 -0.24 -11.25 31.37
CA PRO A 16 0.10 -11.83 30.07
C PRO A 16 -0.89 -11.51 28.95
N ASN A 17 -2.17 -11.39 29.25
CA ASN A 17 -3.18 -11.02 28.26
C ASN A 17 -2.98 -9.59 27.76
N ASP A 18 -2.64 -8.68 28.66
CA ASP A 18 -2.33 -7.30 28.30
C ASP A 18 -1.07 -7.21 27.44
N ARG A 19 -0.08 -8.05 27.74
CA ARG A 19 1.14 -8.13 26.94
C ARG A 19 0.85 -8.61 25.52
N ALA A 20 0.03 -9.64 25.37
CA ALA A 20 -0.34 -10.18 24.05
C ALA A 20 -1.09 -9.14 23.23
N SER A 21 -2.03 -8.43 23.85
CA SER A 21 -2.78 -7.35 23.21
C SER A 21 -1.84 -6.22 22.76
N GLN A 22 -0.88 -5.87 23.61
CA GLN A 22 0.10 -4.83 23.32
C GLN A 22 1.00 -5.21 22.14
N GLU A 23 1.45 -6.44 22.06
CA GLU A 23 2.24 -6.93 20.93
C GLU A 23 1.45 -6.88 19.62
N SER A 24 0.16 -7.23 19.68
CA SER A 24 -0.72 -7.14 18.52
C SER A 24 -0.90 -5.69 18.05
N ASP A 25 -1.09 -4.76 18.99
CA ASP A 25 -1.22 -3.34 18.68
C ASP A 25 0.07 -2.79 18.06
N PHE A 26 1.22 -3.20 18.57
CA PHE A 26 2.51 -2.82 18.02
C PHE A 26 2.69 -3.33 16.59
N GLY A 27 2.28 -4.56 16.32
CA GLY A 27 2.30 -5.13 14.98
C GLY A 27 1.42 -4.37 14.01
N LEU A 28 0.23 -3.94 14.46
CA LEU A 28 -0.68 -3.12 13.65
C LEU A 28 -0.06 -1.77 13.33
N GLU A 29 0.60 -1.13 14.28
CA GLU A 29 1.30 0.14 14.06
C GLU A 29 2.41 0.01 13.02
N LEU A 30 3.20 -1.05 13.10
CA LEU A 30 4.27 -1.28 12.12
C LEU A 30 3.71 -1.47 10.71
N ARG A 31 2.61 -2.20 10.58
CA ARG A 31 1.94 -2.38 9.28
C ARG A 31 1.40 -1.06 8.73
N THR A 32 0.83 -0.22 9.61
CA THR A 32 0.34 1.10 9.22
C THR A 32 1.48 1.98 8.72
N ARG A 33 2.61 1.98 9.42
CA ARG A 33 3.81 2.74 9.01
C ARG A 33 4.34 2.26 7.66
N ASP A 34 4.37 0.95 7.44
CA ASP A 34 4.80 0.40 6.16
C ASP A 34 3.88 0.83 5.03
N ARG A 35 2.57 0.83 5.27
CA ARG A 35 1.58 1.27 4.30
C ARG A 35 1.76 2.75 3.96
N GLU A 36 1.96 3.59 4.98
CA GLU A 36 2.20 5.02 4.80
C GLU A 36 3.49 5.28 4.03
N ARG A 37 4.55 4.54 4.32
CA ARG A 37 5.82 4.66 3.62
C ARG A 37 5.67 4.32 2.14
N LYS A 38 4.94 3.25 1.82
CA LYS A 38 4.65 2.86 0.45
C LYS A 38 3.83 3.92 -0.28
N LEU A 39 2.85 4.49 0.41
CA LEU A 39 2.04 5.57 -0.15
C LEU A 39 2.87 6.80 -0.44
N LEU A 40 3.77 7.19 0.48
CA LEU A 40 4.67 8.32 0.26
C LEU A 40 5.54 8.12 -0.98
N LYS A 41 6.07 6.92 -1.18
CA LYS A 41 6.85 6.60 -2.38
C LYS A 41 6.02 6.76 -3.65
N LYS A 42 4.77 6.31 -3.62
CA LYS A 42 3.87 6.46 -4.75
C LYS A 42 3.56 7.93 -5.04
N ILE A 43 3.38 8.73 -4.01
CA ILE A 43 3.14 10.17 -4.16
C ILE A 43 4.37 10.84 -4.77
N GLN A 44 5.57 10.54 -4.28
CA GLN A 44 6.81 11.08 -4.83
C GLN A 44 6.98 10.71 -6.30
N PHE A 45 6.68 9.48 -6.64
CA PHE A 45 6.73 9.00 -8.02
C PHE A 45 5.77 9.79 -8.91
N SER A 46 4.55 10.04 -8.42
CA SER A 46 3.55 10.82 -9.15
C SER A 46 3.99 12.27 -9.33
N LEU A 47 4.60 12.87 -8.30
CA LEU A 47 5.14 14.23 -8.40
C LEU A 47 6.25 14.32 -9.46
N ASN A 48 7.12 13.34 -9.52
CA ASN A 48 8.15 13.27 -10.56
C ASN A 48 7.54 13.17 -11.96
N LYS A 49 6.45 12.42 -12.09
CA LYS A 49 5.72 12.32 -13.36
C LYS A 49 5.11 13.66 -13.79
N ILE A 50 4.60 14.41 -12.84
CA ILE A 50 4.08 15.76 -13.12
C ILE A 50 5.20 16.64 -13.66
N GLU A 51 6.39 16.59 -13.04
CA GLU A 51 7.53 17.37 -13.47
C GLU A 51 8.01 17.02 -14.87
N ASN A 52 8.03 15.73 -15.22
CA ASN A 52 8.51 15.30 -16.53
C ASN A 52 7.39 15.20 -17.59
N GLY A 53 6.16 15.55 -17.24
CA GLY A 53 5.05 15.60 -18.18
C GLY A 53 4.39 14.26 -18.49
N SER A 54 4.69 13.21 -17.73
CA SER A 54 4.12 11.87 -17.97
C SER A 54 2.97 11.51 -17.03
N TYR A 55 2.60 12.42 -16.13
CA TYR A 55 1.51 12.17 -15.19
C TYR A 55 0.18 12.02 -15.92
N GLY A 56 -0.63 11.05 -15.48
CA GLY A 56 -1.95 10.83 -16.04
C GLY A 56 -1.99 9.86 -17.21
N TYR A 57 -0.86 9.30 -17.58
CA TYR A 57 -0.75 8.30 -18.65
C TYR A 57 -0.43 6.93 -18.09
N CYS A 58 -1.06 5.91 -18.67
CA CYS A 58 -0.85 4.53 -18.24
C CYS A 58 0.56 4.07 -18.58
N GLU A 59 1.25 3.46 -17.62
CA GLU A 59 2.61 2.96 -17.83
C GLU A 59 2.67 1.78 -18.79
N GLU A 60 1.61 0.99 -18.87
CA GLU A 60 1.59 -0.18 -19.74
C GLU A 60 1.13 0.12 -21.16
N THR A 61 0.10 0.95 -21.31
CA THR A 61 -0.52 1.21 -22.62
C THR A 61 -0.17 2.56 -23.20
N GLY A 62 0.28 3.50 -22.39
CA GLY A 62 0.52 4.88 -22.82
C GLY A 62 -0.73 5.72 -23.01
N GLU A 63 -1.90 5.15 -22.78
CA GLU A 63 -3.16 5.86 -22.90
C GLU A 63 -3.45 6.69 -21.66
N GLU A 64 -4.35 7.65 -21.80
CA GLU A 64 -4.76 8.48 -20.67
C GLU A 64 -5.47 7.61 -19.61
N ILE A 65 -5.13 7.85 -18.34
CA ILE A 65 -5.79 7.17 -17.22
C ILE A 65 -7.20 7.70 -17.04
N GLY A 66 -7.41 9.00 -17.27
CA GLY A 66 -8.70 9.65 -17.13
C GLY A 66 -8.83 10.42 -15.83
N LEU A 67 -9.50 11.55 -15.90
CA LEU A 67 -9.63 12.49 -14.79
C LEU A 67 -10.37 11.86 -13.62
N ARG A 68 -11.44 11.13 -13.87
CA ARG A 68 -12.24 10.50 -12.82
C ARG A 68 -11.43 9.51 -12.00
N ARG A 69 -10.62 8.70 -12.68
CA ARG A 69 -9.78 7.73 -11.99
C ARG A 69 -8.69 8.42 -11.19
N LEU A 70 -8.12 9.49 -11.72
CA LEU A 70 -7.10 10.27 -11.02
C LEU A 70 -7.67 11.01 -9.82
N GLU A 71 -8.91 11.48 -9.89
CA GLU A 71 -9.58 12.08 -8.74
C GLU A 71 -9.77 11.06 -7.61
N ALA A 72 -10.16 9.84 -7.95
CA ALA A 72 -10.34 8.76 -6.97
C ALA A 72 -9.00 8.22 -6.47
N ARG A 73 -8.00 8.15 -7.35
CA ARG A 73 -6.66 7.63 -7.06
C ARG A 73 -5.60 8.51 -7.70
N PRO A 74 -5.17 9.58 -7.04
CA PRO A 74 -4.18 10.49 -7.62
C PRO A 74 -2.83 9.83 -7.94
N VAL A 75 -2.50 8.73 -7.29
CA VAL A 75 -1.24 8.01 -7.51
C VAL A 75 -1.37 6.87 -8.50
N ALA A 76 -2.50 6.76 -9.21
CA ALA A 76 -2.71 5.70 -10.19
C ALA A 76 -1.70 5.81 -11.33
N THR A 77 -1.11 4.69 -11.71
CA THR A 77 -0.13 4.60 -12.80
C THR A 77 -0.63 3.76 -13.96
N LEU A 78 -1.79 3.13 -13.82
CA LEU A 78 -2.39 2.26 -14.82
C LEU A 78 -3.81 2.72 -15.12
N CYS A 79 -4.22 2.64 -16.38
CA CYS A 79 -5.61 2.83 -16.73
C CYS A 79 -6.43 1.65 -16.19
N LEU A 80 -7.74 1.78 -16.17
CA LEU A 80 -8.62 0.75 -15.60
C LEU A 80 -8.42 -0.59 -16.28
N GLU A 81 -8.35 -0.61 -17.60
CA GLU A 81 -8.14 -1.83 -18.38
C GLU A 81 -6.82 -2.54 -18.02
N ALA A 82 -5.73 -1.77 -17.91
CA ALA A 82 -4.42 -2.33 -17.56
C ALA A 82 -4.42 -2.86 -16.12
N GLN A 83 -5.08 -2.17 -15.21
CA GLN A 83 -5.22 -2.60 -13.82
C GLN A 83 -6.00 -3.92 -13.73
N GLU A 84 -7.10 -4.02 -14.44
CA GLU A 84 -7.91 -5.23 -14.47
C GLU A 84 -7.13 -6.41 -15.02
N ARG A 85 -6.38 -6.20 -16.11
CA ARG A 85 -5.54 -7.25 -16.69
C ARG A 85 -4.48 -7.73 -15.70
N ARG A 86 -3.86 -6.81 -14.98
CA ARG A 86 -2.84 -7.16 -13.99
C ARG A 86 -3.45 -7.96 -12.83
N GLU A 87 -4.61 -7.58 -12.35
CA GLU A 87 -5.31 -8.29 -11.28
C GLU A 87 -5.69 -9.72 -11.71
N ILE A 88 -6.17 -9.90 -12.92
CA ILE A 88 -6.49 -11.21 -13.47
C ILE A 88 -5.24 -12.08 -13.55
N LYS A 89 -4.15 -11.51 -14.04
CA LYS A 89 -2.88 -12.22 -14.18
C LYS A 89 -2.34 -12.66 -12.81
N ASP A 90 -2.37 -11.78 -11.83
CA ASP A 90 -1.93 -12.09 -10.47
C ASP A 90 -2.77 -13.20 -9.87
N LYS A 91 -4.07 -13.16 -10.06
CA LYS A 91 -4.99 -14.19 -9.58
C LYS A 91 -4.70 -15.55 -10.22
N GLN A 92 -4.50 -15.58 -11.53
CA GLN A 92 -4.17 -16.80 -12.26
C GLN A 92 -2.85 -17.39 -11.78
N TYR A 93 -1.88 -16.54 -11.54
CA TYR A 93 -0.58 -16.96 -11.04
C TYR A 93 -0.69 -17.58 -9.65
N SER A 94 -1.45 -16.97 -8.75
CA SER A 94 -1.69 -17.50 -7.40
C SER A 94 -2.42 -18.83 -7.44
N GLU A 95 -3.44 -18.97 -8.28
CA GLU A 95 -4.18 -20.21 -8.46
C GLU A 95 -3.28 -21.31 -9.02
N GLY A 96 -2.40 -20.97 -9.95
CA GLY A 96 -1.43 -21.89 -10.51
C GLY A 96 -0.45 -22.40 -9.46
N ASP A 97 0.02 -21.50 -8.59
CA ASP A 97 0.91 -21.86 -7.48
C ASP A 97 0.22 -22.83 -6.52
N ASP A 98 -1.00 -22.52 -6.12
CA ASP A 98 -1.79 -23.38 -5.23
C ASP A 98 -2.03 -24.75 -5.84
N TYR A 99 -2.25 -24.80 -7.14
CA TYR A 99 -2.49 -26.04 -7.85
C TYR A 99 -1.25 -26.94 -7.87
N LEU A 100 -0.07 -26.33 -7.95
CA LEU A 100 1.20 -27.09 -7.99
C LEU A 100 1.63 -27.63 -6.64
N ARG A 101 1.03 -27.16 -5.58
CA ARG A 101 1.28 -27.66 -4.22
C ARG A 101 0.42 -28.88 -3.92
#